data_f9c8aa9f51dc096c673aa66ab0e51cb2
#
_entry.id   f9c8aa9f51dc096c673aa66ab0e51cb2
#
_cell.length_a   1.000
_cell.length_b   1.000
_cell.length_c   1.000
_cell.angle_alpha   90.00
_cell.angle_beta   90.00
_cell.angle_gamma   90.00
#
_symmetry.space_group_name_H-M   'P 1'
#
loop_
_entity.id
_entity.type
_entity.pdbx_description
1 polymer ?
#
loop_
_entity_poly.entity_id
_entity_poly.type
_entity_poly.pdbx_seq_one_letter_code
_entity_poly.pdbx_strand_id
1 'polypeptide(L)'
;MSNKEEVVKAVMDGRIIAIIRGFAPDVCLKLAEAYAAGGIRLVEVTFNQKSPETWKDTAEAILAIKSRFGGDIHVGAGTVLSEEQLGICIDAGGEYMITPNVKPGLIRTCVAKGLVAMPGALTPSEAVEAWEAGANFVKIFPAGSLGSGYVKALRAPLSHIPFLAVGGISPDNVAEFMRVGCVGAGVGGNLCNKEWIASGAWDKIADTARQFVERSRIEG
;
A
#
# COMPACT_ATOMS: atom_id res chain seq x y z
N MET A 1 17.82 1.36 13.47
CA MET A 1 16.85 0.45 12.78
C MET A 1 17.30 0.27 11.34
N SER A 2 17.09 -0.88 10.74
CA SER A 2 17.24 -1.03 9.29
C SER A 2 16.09 -0.32 8.58
N ASN A 3 16.28 0.11 7.32
CA ASN A 3 15.20 0.71 6.51
C ASN A 3 13.93 -0.17 6.49
N LYS A 4 14.10 -1.49 6.43
CA LYS A 4 12.99 -2.46 6.49
C LYS A 4 12.21 -2.39 7.80
N GLU A 5 12.87 -2.28 8.95
CA GLU A 5 12.23 -2.15 10.27
C GLU A 5 11.46 -0.83 10.38
N GLU A 6 11.98 0.24 9.81
CA GLU A 6 11.31 1.55 9.77
C GLU A 6 10.01 1.50 8.96
N VAL A 7 10.05 0.85 7.78
CA VAL A 7 8.83 0.65 6.96
C VAL A 7 7.81 -0.22 7.68
N VAL A 8 8.23 -1.35 8.28
CA VAL A 8 7.32 -2.21 9.06
C VAL A 8 6.67 -1.43 10.19
N LYS A 9 7.46 -0.63 10.93
CA LYS A 9 6.93 0.24 11.99
C LYS A 9 5.97 1.28 11.44
N ALA A 10 6.30 1.91 10.32
CA ALA A 10 5.44 2.91 9.68
C ALA A 10 4.08 2.31 9.25
N VAL A 11 4.05 1.06 8.75
CA VAL A 11 2.80 0.36 8.43
C VAL A 11 1.97 0.11 9.68
N MET A 12 2.59 -0.37 10.76
CA MET A 12 1.89 -0.68 12.02
C MET A 12 1.34 0.57 12.70
N ASP A 13 2.09 1.66 12.69
CA ASP A 13 1.71 2.92 13.35
C ASP A 13 0.75 3.76 12.47
N GLY A 14 1.05 3.88 11.18
CA GLY A 14 0.33 4.74 10.25
C GLY A 14 -0.92 4.11 9.67
N ARG A 15 -0.97 2.78 9.58
CA ARG A 15 -2.09 1.94 9.15
C ARG A 15 -2.62 2.17 7.73
N ILE A 16 -2.46 3.35 7.14
CA ILE A 16 -3.00 3.68 5.82
C ILE A 16 -1.89 3.79 4.80
N ILE A 17 -2.04 3.02 3.71
CA ILE A 17 -1.20 3.08 2.51
C ILE A 17 -2.04 3.70 1.40
N ALA A 18 -1.65 4.90 0.94
CA ALA A 18 -2.32 5.55 -0.17
C ALA A 18 -1.81 4.98 -1.50
N ILE A 19 -2.74 4.57 -2.38
CA ILE A 19 -2.44 3.92 -3.65
C ILE A 19 -2.67 4.90 -4.80
N ILE A 20 -1.61 5.24 -5.52
CA ILE A 20 -1.64 6.09 -6.72
C ILE A 20 -1.59 5.21 -7.97
N ARG A 21 -2.57 5.36 -8.85
CA ARG A 21 -2.67 4.55 -10.07
C ARG A 21 -2.97 5.40 -11.30
N GLY A 22 -2.07 5.37 -12.29
CA GLY A 22 -2.31 5.92 -13.62
C GLY A 22 -2.25 7.45 -13.68
N PHE A 23 -1.38 8.06 -12.90
CA PHE A 23 -1.09 9.50 -12.95
C PHE A 23 0.37 9.75 -13.35
N ALA A 24 0.61 10.92 -13.94
CA ALA A 24 1.96 11.40 -14.26
C ALA A 24 2.79 11.67 -13.00
N PRO A 25 4.13 11.62 -13.06
CA PRO A 25 5.00 11.76 -11.88
C PRO A 25 4.78 13.05 -11.08
N ASP A 26 4.54 14.17 -11.73
CA ASP A 26 4.27 15.45 -11.07
C ASP A 26 2.96 15.47 -10.29
N VAL A 27 1.93 14.79 -10.83
CA VAL A 27 0.64 14.60 -10.13
C VAL A 27 0.81 13.63 -8.96
N CYS A 28 1.61 12.56 -9.12
CA CYS A 28 1.93 11.64 -8.02
C CYS A 28 2.60 12.37 -6.85
N LEU A 29 3.51 13.30 -7.13
CA LEU A 29 4.17 14.10 -6.10
C LEU A 29 3.17 15.01 -5.36
N LYS A 30 2.29 15.71 -6.07
CA LYS A 30 1.24 16.55 -5.47
C LYS A 30 0.26 15.73 -4.62
N LEU A 31 -0.11 14.53 -5.08
CA LEU A 31 -0.91 13.60 -4.30
C LEU A 31 -0.20 13.20 -2.99
N ALA A 32 1.09 12.86 -3.07
CA ALA A 32 1.88 12.53 -1.89
C ALA A 32 1.98 13.72 -0.90
N GLU A 33 2.08 14.96 -1.39
CA GLU A 33 2.04 16.17 -0.55
C GLU A 33 0.69 16.33 0.17
N ALA A 34 -0.43 16.12 -0.55
CA ALA A 34 -1.76 16.15 0.05
C ALA A 34 -1.96 15.03 1.08
N TYR A 35 -1.47 13.82 0.80
CA TYR A 35 -1.53 12.70 1.74
C TYR A 35 -0.72 12.97 3.00
N ALA A 36 0.50 13.54 2.84
CA ALA A 36 1.34 13.95 3.97
C ALA A 36 0.66 14.98 4.86
N ALA A 37 0.01 15.98 4.25
CA ALA A 37 -0.76 17.01 4.97
C ALA A 37 -1.96 16.41 5.72
N GLY A 38 -2.55 15.32 5.22
CA GLY A 38 -3.59 14.53 5.87
C GLY A 38 -3.08 13.51 6.90
N GLY A 39 -1.75 13.35 7.06
CA GLY A 39 -1.15 12.46 8.05
C GLY A 39 -0.80 11.06 7.55
N ILE A 40 -1.00 10.74 6.26
CA ILE A 40 -0.55 9.47 5.67
C ILE A 40 0.96 9.52 5.43
N ARG A 41 1.65 8.43 5.75
CA ARG A 41 3.11 8.30 5.65
C ARG A 41 3.58 7.18 4.71
N LEU A 42 2.65 6.49 4.05
CA LEU A 42 2.95 5.37 3.15
C LEU A 42 2.24 5.59 1.81
N VAL A 43 3.00 5.55 0.72
CA VAL A 43 2.50 5.80 -0.64
C VAL A 43 2.93 4.68 -1.57
N GLU A 44 1.97 4.04 -2.24
CA GLU A 44 2.16 3.03 -3.29
C GLU A 44 1.96 3.68 -4.66
N VAL A 45 2.96 3.60 -5.56
CA VAL A 45 2.81 3.98 -6.97
C VAL A 45 2.73 2.71 -7.80
N THR A 46 1.65 2.53 -8.58
CA THR A 46 1.39 1.25 -9.24
C THR A 46 1.93 1.19 -10.67
N PHE A 47 2.50 0.05 -11.05
CA PHE A 47 2.83 -0.25 -12.45
C PHE A 47 1.56 -0.46 -13.29
N ASN A 48 1.57 0.06 -14.52
CA ASN A 48 0.55 -0.22 -15.52
C ASN A 48 0.97 -1.43 -16.37
N GLN A 49 0.27 -2.56 -16.20
CA GLN A 49 0.60 -3.81 -16.91
C GLN A 49 0.23 -3.79 -18.40
N LYS A 50 -0.65 -2.87 -18.83
CA LYS A 50 -1.06 -2.74 -20.24
C LYS A 50 -0.08 -1.89 -21.04
N SER A 51 0.77 -1.10 -20.39
CA SER A 51 1.65 -0.10 -21.01
C SER A 51 3.03 -0.14 -20.36
N PRO A 52 3.87 -1.14 -20.68
CA PRO A 52 5.21 -1.26 -20.10
C PRO A 52 6.10 -0.04 -20.33
N GLU A 53 5.86 0.70 -21.41
CA GLU A 53 6.55 1.95 -21.72
C GLU A 53 6.36 3.04 -20.65
N THR A 54 5.29 2.93 -19.82
CA THR A 54 5.01 3.86 -18.72
C THR A 54 5.65 3.43 -17.39
N TRP A 55 6.38 2.31 -17.33
CA TRP A 55 7.04 1.89 -16.08
C TRP A 55 8.11 2.87 -15.61
N LYS A 56 8.74 3.60 -16.55
CA LYS A 56 9.62 4.72 -16.24
C LYS A 56 8.92 5.83 -15.45
N ASP A 57 7.65 6.12 -15.75
CA ASP A 57 6.88 7.15 -15.04
C ASP A 57 6.63 6.71 -13.58
N THR A 58 6.42 5.41 -13.34
CA THR A 58 6.34 4.84 -11.98
C THR A 58 7.65 5.03 -11.23
N ALA A 59 8.79 4.75 -11.87
CA ALA A 59 10.12 4.97 -11.29
C ALA A 59 10.38 6.45 -10.97
N GLU A 60 10.08 7.34 -11.92
CA GLU A 60 10.23 8.79 -11.75
C GLU A 60 9.36 9.30 -10.59
N ALA A 61 8.12 8.83 -10.45
CA ALA A 61 7.23 9.18 -9.35
C ALA A 61 7.79 8.72 -8.00
N ILE A 62 8.29 7.47 -7.90
CA ILE A 62 8.90 6.93 -6.68
C ILE A 62 10.12 7.78 -6.30
N LEU A 63 11.01 8.05 -7.25
CA LEU A 63 12.22 8.85 -7.04
C LEU A 63 11.87 10.28 -6.59
N ALA A 64 10.87 10.92 -7.23
CA ALA A 64 10.44 12.27 -6.87
C ALA A 64 9.88 12.34 -5.45
N ILE A 65 9.02 11.37 -5.06
CA ILE A 65 8.46 11.28 -3.70
C ILE A 65 9.59 11.03 -2.69
N LYS A 66 10.47 10.06 -2.96
CA LYS A 66 11.60 9.76 -2.07
C LYS A 66 12.53 10.96 -1.87
N SER A 67 12.84 11.67 -2.95
CA SER A 67 13.71 12.87 -2.93
C SER A 67 13.06 14.02 -2.15
N ARG A 68 11.75 14.20 -2.28
CA ARG A 68 11.00 15.30 -1.64
C ARG A 68 10.82 15.12 -0.14
N PHE A 69 10.61 13.89 0.31
CA PHE A 69 10.22 13.60 1.70
C PHE A 69 11.30 12.89 2.52
N GLY A 70 12.35 12.35 1.88
CA GLY A 70 13.37 11.60 2.60
C GLY A 70 12.77 10.40 3.35
N GLY A 71 12.81 10.45 4.69
CA GLY A 71 12.25 9.44 5.58
C GLY A 71 10.85 9.76 6.12
N ASP A 72 10.29 10.94 5.82
CA ASP A 72 8.98 11.34 6.35
C ASP A 72 7.81 10.59 5.66
N ILE A 73 8.02 10.17 4.41
CA ILE A 73 7.13 9.29 3.66
C ILE A 73 7.90 8.09 3.15
N HIS A 74 7.39 6.91 3.43
CA HIS A 74 7.84 5.68 2.81
C HIS A 74 7.11 5.46 1.49
N VAL A 75 7.84 5.24 0.40
CA VAL A 75 7.27 5.00 -0.91
C VAL A 75 7.68 3.63 -1.45
N GLY A 76 6.74 2.94 -2.10
CA GLY A 76 7.00 1.66 -2.75
C GLY A 76 6.18 1.47 -4.01
N ALA A 77 6.42 0.36 -4.69
CA ALA A 77 5.72 0.02 -5.91
C ALA A 77 4.57 -0.95 -5.69
N GLY A 78 3.47 -0.71 -6.41
CA GLY A 78 2.31 -1.60 -6.46
C GLY A 78 2.11 -2.28 -7.80
N THR A 79 1.34 -3.36 -7.79
CA THR A 79 1.07 -4.19 -8.96
C THR A 79 2.36 -4.72 -9.59
N VAL A 80 3.34 -5.07 -8.74
CA VAL A 80 4.62 -5.65 -9.16
C VAL A 80 4.42 -7.12 -9.46
N LEU A 81 4.58 -7.53 -10.73
CA LEU A 81 4.34 -8.90 -11.18
C LEU A 81 5.59 -9.61 -11.70
N SER A 82 6.72 -8.89 -11.81
CA SER A 82 7.98 -9.42 -12.32
C SER A 82 9.18 -8.94 -11.53
N GLU A 83 10.31 -9.66 -11.67
CA GLU A 83 11.60 -9.25 -11.10
C GLU A 83 12.13 -7.97 -11.74
N GLU A 84 11.82 -7.73 -13.01
CA GLU A 84 12.15 -6.48 -13.70
C GLU A 84 11.47 -5.28 -13.03
N GLN A 85 10.16 -5.37 -12.76
CA GLN A 85 9.44 -4.32 -12.06
C GLN A 85 9.94 -4.11 -10.63
N LEU A 86 10.33 -5.20 -9.94
CA LEU A 86 10.97 -5.12 -8.63
C LEU A 86 12.33 -4.40 -8.72
N GLY A 87 13.12 -4.70 -9.74
CA GLY A 87 14.40 -4.01 -10.02
C GLY A 87 14.20 -2.51 -10.23
N ILE A 88 13.25 -2.13 -11.08
CA ILE A 88 12.87 -0.72 -11.32
C ILE A 88 12.47 -0.01 -10.02
N CYS A 89 11.68 -0.68 -9.17
CA CYS A 89 11.30 -0.14 -7.86
C CYS A 89 12.52 0.12 -6.96
N ILE A 90 13.44 -0.84 -6.90
CA ILE A 90 14.67 -0.74 -6.08
C ILE A 90 15.55 0.41 -6.58
N ASP A 91 15.80 0.47 -7.89
CA ASP A 91 16.66 1.47 -8.52
C ASP A 91 16.11 2.90 -8.34
N ALA A 92 14.77 3.04 -8.26
CA ALA A 92 14.10 4.30 -7.94
C ALA A 92 14.09 4.65 -6.45
N GLY A 93 14.64 3.81 -5.57
CA GLY A 93 14.67 4.01 -4.12
C GLY A 93 13.39 3.59 -3.39
N GLY A 94 12.56 2.76 -4.02
CA GLY A 94 11.37 2.18 -3.39
C GLY A 94 11.73 1.25 -2.24
N GLU A 95 10.92 1.26 -1.19
CA GLU A 95 11.21 0.59 0.09
C GLU A 95 10.36 -0.66 0.31
N TYR A 96 9.31 -0.84 -0.49
CA TYR A 96 8.43 -2.01 -0.42
C TYR A 96 7.78 -2.35 -1.74
N MET A 97 7.34 -3.59 -1.83
CA MET A 97 6.62 -4.17 -2.95
C MET A 97 5.21 -4.61 -2.53
N ILE A 98 4.20 -4.20 -3.30
CA ILE A 98 2.82 -4.66 -3.15
C ILE A 98 2.38 -5.35 -4.44
N THR A 99 1.78 -6.54 -4.31
CA THR A 99 1.28 -7.31 -5.45
C THR A 99 -0.22 -7.61 -5.30
N PRO A 100 -0.95 -7.89 -6.37
CA PRO A 100 -2.35 -8.32 -6.27
C PRO A 100 -2.50 -9.84 -6.01
N ASN A 101 -1.40 -10.60 -6.08
CA ASN A 101 -1.36 -12.06 -6.03
C ASN A 101 -0.16 -12.57 -5.24
N VAL A 102 -0.13 -13.87 -5.01
CA VAL A 102 1.01 -14.56 -4.41
C VAL A 102 1.94 -15.10 -5.50
N LYS A 103 3.23 -14.76 -5.42
CA LYS A 103 4.31 -15.31 -6.24
C LYS A 103 5.53 -15.54 -5.35
N PRO A 104 5.69 -16.75 -4.77
CA PRO A 104 6.70 -17.00 -3.72
C PRO A 104 8.13 -16.66 -4.11
N GLY A 105 8.53 -16.90 -5.38
CA GLY A 105 9.84 -16.51 -5.88
C GLY A 105 10.09 -15.01 -5.78
N LEU A 106 9.13 -14.20 -6.25
CA LEU A 106 9.22 -12.74 -6.22
C LEU A 106 9.21 -12.19 -4.78
N ILE A 107 8.43 -12.80 -3.88
CA ILE A 107 8.42 -12.46 -2.46
C ILE A 107 9.81 -12.68 -1.84
N ARG A 108 10.40 -13.87 -2.06
CA ARG A 108 11.74 -14.20 -1.56
C ARG A 108 12.80 -13.26 -2.12
N THR A 109 12.75 -12.94 -3.41
CA THR A 109 13.68 -11.96 -4.02
C THR A 109 13.54 -10.58 -3.38
N CYS A 110 12.33 -10.09 -3.20
CA CYS A 110 12.05 -8.80 -2.55
C CYS A 110 12.65 -8.74 -1.12
N VAL A 111 12.36 -9.76 -0.31
CA VAL A 111 12.85 -9.84 1.08
C VAL A 111 14.37 -9.97 1.15
N ALA A 112 14.97 -10.77 0.26
CA ALA A 112 16.43 -10.91 0.18
C ALA A 112 17.15 -9.60 -0.23
N LYS A 113 16.45 -8.72 -0.96
CA LYS A 113 16.95 -7.38 -1.29
C LYS A 113 16.72 -6.34 -0.17
N GLY A 114 16.17 -6.76 0.97
CA GLY A 114 15.95 -5.89 2.13
C GLY A 114 14.68 -5.04 2.08
N LEU A 115 13.78 -5.27 1.13
CA LEU A 115 12.51 -4.57 1.03
C LEU A 115 11.41 -5.26 1.85
N VAL A 116 10.35 -4.52 2.14
CA VAL A 116 9.12 -5.05 2.73
C VAL A 116 8.24 -5.64 1.62
N ALA A 117 7.80 -6.89 1.77
CA ALA A 117 6.90 -7.57 0.85
C ALA A 117 5.48 -7.63 1.41
N MET A 118 4.50 -7.17 0.62
CA MET A 118 3.06 -7.14 0.95
C MET A 118 2.24 -7.78 -0.19
N PRO A 119 2.36 -9.10 -0.40
CA PRO A 119 1.62 -9.80 -1.46
C PRO A 119 0.12 -9.87 -1.17
N GLY A 120 -0.68 -9.89 -2.25
CA GLY A 120 -2.11 -10.03 -2.20
C GLY A 120 -2.54 -11.50 -2.16
N ALA A 121 -3.49 -11.81 -1.29
CA ALA A 121 -4.13 -13.12 -1.15
C ALA A 121 -5.65 -12.97 -1.05
N LEU A 122 -6.36 -14.00 -1.48
CA LEU A 122 -7.80 -14.11 -1.33
C LEU A 122 -8.17 -15.24 -0.35
N THR A 123 -7.44 -16.33 -0.36
CA THR A 123 -7.74 -17.57 0.37
C THR A 123 -6.75 -17.82 1.52
N PRO A 124 -7.11 -18.69 2.50
CA PRO A 124 -6.19 -19.13 3.55
C PRO A 124 -4.89 -19.73 3.01
N SER A 125 -4.98 -20.57 1.95
CA SER A 125 -3.80 -21.20 1.34
C SER A 125 -2.84 -20.18 0.76
N GLU A 126 -3.35 -19.20 0.02
CA GLU A 126 -2.52 -18.10 -0.51
C GLU A 126 -1.90 -17.26 0.61
N ALA A 127 -2.64 -17.01 1.69
CA ALA A 127 -2.12 -16.23 2.82
C ALA A 127 -0.96 -16.96 3.51
N VAL A 128 -1.07 -18.26 3.72
CA VAL A 128 -0.01 -19.09 4.31
C VAL A 128 1.18 -19.19 3.37
N GLU A 129 0.97 -19.44 2.08
CA GLU A 129 2.04 -19.48 1.08
C GLU A 129 2.83 -18.17 1.00
N ALA A 130 2.12 -17.03 1.05
CA ALA A 130 2.76 -15.71 1.08
C ALA A 130 3.61 -15.52 2.34
N TRP A 131 3.08 -15.90 3.49
CA TRP A 131 3.77 -15.80 4.78
C TRP A 131 5.02 -16.68 4.83
N GLU A 132 4.91 -17.94 4.41
CA GLU A 132 6.03 -18.90 4.35
C GLU A 132 7.11 -18.46 3.34
N ALA A 133 6.73 -17.71 2.29
CA ALA A 133 7.69 -17.11 1.37
C ALA A 133 8.44 -15.90 1.96
N GLY A 134 8.09 -15.45 3.18
CA GLY A 134 8.74 -14.37 3.92
C GLY A 134 8.06 -13.00 3.82
N ALA A 135 6.78 -12.95 3.41
CA ALA A 135 6.01 -11.70 3.40
C ALA A 135 6.00 -11.04 4.79
N ASN A 136 6.08 -9.72 4.83
CA ASN A 136 6.01 -8.95 6.07
C ASN A 136 4.56 -8.65 6.48
N PHE A 137 3.69 -8.51 5.48
CA PHE A 137 2.25 -8.35 5.61
C PHE A 137 1.58 -9.11 4.47
N VAL A 138 0.33 -9.53 4.67
CA VAL A 138 -0.48 -10.12 3.61
C VAL A 138 -1.69 -9.23 3.35
N LYS A 139 -1.80 -8.77 2.13
CA LYS A 139 -2.91 -7.95 1.65
C LYS A 139 -4.10 -8.84 1.29
N ILE A 140 -5.24 -8.67 1.95
CA ILE A 140 -6.50 -9.29 1.52
C ILE A 140 -7.12 -8.42 0.42
N PHE A 141 -7.29 -9.01 -0.77
CA PHE A 141 -7.78 -8.27 -1.95
C PHE A 141 -8.72 -9.15 -2.79
N PRO A 142 -9.93 -8.63 -3.11
CA PRO A 142 -10.50 -7.33 -2.75
C PRO A 142 -11.31 -7.38 -1.42
N ALA A 143 -10.80 -6.79 -0.34
CA ALA A 143 -11.37 -6.92 1.00
C ALA A 143 -12.78 -6.32 1.13
N GLY A 144 -13.04 -5.17 0.53
CA GLY A 144 -14.35 -4.51 0.61
C GLY A 144 -15.47 -5.32 -0.03
N SER A 145 -15.17 -6.06 -1.11
CA SER A 145 -16.16 -6.95 -1.75
C SER A 145 -16.45 -8.20 -0.92
N LEU A 146 -15.47 -8.65 -0.12
CA LEU A 146 -15.61 -9.82 0.76
C LEU A 146 -16.24 -9.47 2.11
N GLY A 147 -16.08 -8.22 2.55
CA GLY A 147 -16.53 -7.72 3.84
C GLY A 147 -15.63 -8.08 5.02
N SER A 148 -15.79 -7.35 6.11
CA SER A 148 -15.01 -7.53 7.35
C SER A 148 -15.24 -8.90 8.01
N GLY A 149 -16.43 -9.50 7.83
CA GLY A 149 -16.75 -10.84 8.31
C GLY A 149 -15.88 -11.94 7.71
N TYR A 150 -15.57 -11.84 6.42
CA TYR A 150 -14.63 -12.77 5.76
C TYR A 150 -13.22 -12.65 6.35
N VAL A 151 -12.73 -11.43 6.51
CA VAL A 151 -11.39 -11.19 7.07
C VAL A 151 -11.31 -11.70 8.52
N LYS A 152 -12.37 -11.51 9.31
CA LYS A 152 -12.46 -12.06 10.67
C LYS A 152 -12.35 -13.58 10.69
N ALA A 153 -13.08 -14.27 9.80
CA ALA A 153 -13.05 -15.73 9.70
C ALA A 153 -11.67 -16.25 9.23
N LEU A 154 -11.07 -15.58 8.22
CA LEU A 154 -9.73 -15.91 7.72
C LEU A 154 -8.68 -15.76 8.82
N ARG A 155 -8.76 -14.67 9.60
CA ARG A 155 -7.79 -14.33 10.63
C ARG A 155 -7.87 -15.25 11.85
N ALA A 156 -9.01 -15.84 12.14
CA ALA A 156 -9.17 -16.67 13.34
C ALA A 156 -8.12 -17.79 13.45
N PRO A 157 -7.87 -18.64 12.45
CA PRO A 157 -6.80 -19.63 12.47
C PRO A 157 -5.42 -19.06 12.11
N LEU A 158 -5.33 -17.87 11.49
CA LEU A 158 -4.09 -17.28 10.97
C LEU A 158 -3.73 -15.96 11.70
N SER A 159 -3.95 -15.91 13.02
CA SER A 159 -3.78 -14.72 13.84
C SER A 159 -2.33 -14.19 13.90
N HIS A 160 -1.36 -15.03 13.55
CA HIS A 160 0.06 -14.68 13.47
C HIS A 160 0.44 -13.91 12.19
N ILE A 161 -0.44 -13.90 11.18
CA ILE A 161 -0.21 -13.17 9.92
C ILE A 161 -0.78 -11.75 10.04
N PRO A 162 0.02 -10.70 9.87
CA PRO A 162 -0.49 -9.32 9.86
C PRO A 162 -1.17 -9.02 8.52
N PHE A 163 -2.50 -8.89 8.54
CA PHE A 163 -3.31 -8.63 7.36
C PHE A 163 -3.54 -7.14 7.11
N LEU A 164 -3.52 -6.75 5.82
CA LEU A 164 -3.92 -5.44 5.32
C LEU A 164 -5.22 -5.57 4.51
N ALA A 165 -6.21 -4.73 4.77
CA ALA A 165 -7.44 -4.69 3.97
C ALA A 165 -7.25 -3.77 2.75
N VAL A 166 -7.44 -4.30 1.54
CA VAL A 166 -7.23 -3.53 0.30
C VAL A 166 -8.36 -3.78 -0.69
N GLY A 167 -8.79 -2.72 -1.38
CA GLY A 167 -9.86 -2.76 -2.38
C GLY A 167 -11.24 -2.54 -1.77
N GLY A 168 -11.90 -1.46 -2.17
CA GLY A 168 -13.22 -1.08 -1.67
C GLY A 168 -13.22 -0.52 -0.24
N ILE A 169 -12.07 -0.03 0.23
CA ILE A 169 -11.96 0.60 1.55
C ILE A 169 -12.32 2.08 1.45
N SER A 170 -13.19 2.54 2.34
CA SER A 170 -13.68 3.91 2.46
C SER A 170 -13.54 4.43 3.89
N PRO A 171 -13.68 5.75 4.14
CA PRO A 171 -13.72 6.27 5.50
C PRO A 171 -14.80 5.62 6.36
N ASP A 172 -15.91 5.15 5.76
CA ASP A 172 -17.03 4.59 6.51
C ASP A 172 -16.82 3.14 6.95
N ASN A 173 -15.98 2.37 6.23
CA ASN A 173 -15.75 0.96 6.55
C ASN A 173 -14.35 0.64 7.09
N VAL A 174 -13.37 1.54 6.99
CA VAL A 174 -11.98 1.27 7.42
C VAL A 174 -11.90 0.82 8.88
N ALA A 175 -12.67 1.43 9.77
CA ALA A 175 -12.71 1.08 11.19
C ALA A 175 -13.21 -0.36 11.43
N GLU A 176 -14.10 -0.89 10.60
CA GLU A 176 -14.58 -2.27 10.73
C GLU A 176 -13.45 -3.27 10.45
N PHE A 177 -12.64 -3.01 9.42
CA PHE A 177 -11.49 -3.86 9.11
C PHE A 177 -10.42 -3.81 10.20
N MET A 178 -10.20 -2.65 10.80
CA MET A 178 -9.31 -2.54 11.95
C MET A 178 -9.84 -3.36 13.16
N ARG A 179 -11.13 -3.24 13.50
CA ARG A 179 -11.75 -3.99 14.62
C ARG A 179 -11.69 -5.50 14.46
N VAL A 180 -11.73 -6.02 13.25
CA VAL A 180 -11.56 -7.47 13.01
C VAL A 180 -10.09 -7.89 12.96
N GLY A 181 -9.16 -6.93 13.16
CA GLY A 181 -7.74 -7.19 13.41
C GLY A 181 -6.84 -7.05 12.18
N CYS A 182 -7.27 -6.36 11.11
CA CYS A 182 -6.30 -5.84 10.15
C CYS A 182 -5.37 -4.84 10.82
N VAL A 183 -4.09 -4.90 10.48
CA VAL A 183 -3.09 -3.96 10.99
C VAL A 183 -3.04 -2.66 10.20
N GLY A 184 -3.65 -2.63 9.01
CA GLY A 184 -3.74 -1.45 8.16
C GLY A 184 -4.63 -1.68 6.94
N ALA A 185 -4.70 -0.67 6.08
CA ALA A 185 -5.48 -0.69 4.85
C ALA A 185 -4.79 0.04 3.70
N GLY A 186 -4.96 -0.50 2.47
CA GLY A 186 -4.56 0.18 1.23
C GLY A 186 -5.77 0.84 0.56
N VAL A 187 -5.65 2.14 0.28
CA VAL A 187 -6.73 2.99 -0.21
C VAL A 187 -6.35 3.68 -1.52
N GLY A 188 -7.09 3.39 -2.59
CA GLY A 188 -6.87 3.98 -3.91
C GLY A 188 -7.92 5.03 -4.28
N GLY A 189 -9.04 4.60 -4.87
CA GLY A 189 -10.03 5.47 -5.51
C GLY A 189 -10.55 6.62 -4.65
N ASN A 190 -10.78 6.40 -3.37
CA ASN A 190 -11.23 7.45 -2.44
C ASN A 190 -10.19 8.55 -2.20
N LEU A 191 -8.90 8.27 -2.39
CA LEU A 191 -7.80 9.23 -2.25
C LEU A 191 -7.33 9.82 -3.59
N CYS A 192 -7.78 9.26 -4.72
CA CYS A 192 -7.44 9.69 -6.09
C CYS A 192 -8.66 10.18 -6.84
N ASN A 193 -9.46 11.09 -6.26
CA ASN A 193 -10.61 11.67 -6.93
C ASN A 193 -10.18 12.52 -8.13
N LYS A 194 -10.55 12.09 -9.34
CA LYS A 194 -10.10 12.70 -10.59
C LYS A 194 -10.57 14.15 -10.77
N GLU A 195 -11.77 14.48 -10.30
CA GLU A 195 -12.31 15.85 -10.38
C GLU A 195 -11.53 16.81 -9.47
N TRP A 196 -11.20 16.38 -8.26
CA TRP A 196 -10.40 17.17 -7.33
C TRP A 196 -8.97 17.35 -7.82
N ILE A 197 -8.38 16.31 -8.40
CA ILE A 197 -7.05 16.38 -9.02
C ILE A 197 -7.05 17.37 -10.19
N ALA A 198 -8.03 17.28 -11.09
CA ALA A 198 -8.15 18.15 -12.25
C ALA A 198 -8.39 19.61 -11.88
N SER A 199 -9.13 19.88 -10.80
CA SER A 199 -9.40 21.24 -10.30
C SER A 199 -8.36 21.77 -9.33
N GLY A 200 -7.34 20.97 -8.97
CA GLY A 200 -6.33 21.37 -7.98
C GLY A 200 -6.86 21.45 -6.54
N ALA A 201 -7.95 20.77 -6.23
CA ALA A 201 -8.57 20.78 -4.89
C ALA A 201 -7.83 19.84 -3.91
N TRP A 202 -6.52 20.08 -3.73
CA TRP A 202 -5.63 19.25 -2.93
C TRP A 202 -6.03 19.20 -1.45
N ASP A 203 -6.62 20.26 -0.93
CA ASP A 203 -7.12 20.32 0.45
C ASP A 203 -8.20 19.27 0.70
N LYS A 204 -9.10 19.01 -0.26
CA LYS A 204 -10.12 17.96 -0.14
C LYS A 204 -9.51 16.56 -0.07
N ILE A 205 -8.42 16.35 -0.80
CA ILE A 205 -7.67 15.09 -0.76
C ILE A 205 -6.99 14.94 0.60
N ALA A 206 -6.37 16.01 1.12
CA ALA A 206 -5.75 16.01 2.45
C ALA A 206 -6.78 15.77 3.56
N ASP A 207 -7.97 16.38 3.48
CA ASP A 207 -9.05 16.16 4.44
C ASP A 207 -9.56 14.72 4.41
N THR A 208 -9.69 14.13 3.21
CA THR A 208 -10.06 12.71 3.09
C THR A 208 -8.97 11.80 3.67
N ALA A 209 -7.70 12.11 3.42
CA ALA A 209 -6.58 11.39 4.01
C ALA A 209 -6.62 11.45 5.55
N ARG A 210 -6.90 12.62 6.12
CA ARG A 210 -7.06 12.81 7.57
C ARG A 210 -8.18 11.95 8.13
N GLN A 211 -9.33 11.91 7.46
CA GLN A 211 -10.45 11.05 7.88
C GLN A 211 -10.06 9.58 7.93
N PHE A 212 -9.30 9.07 6.95
CA PHE A 212 -8.80 7.70 6.97
C PHE A 212 -7.87 7.45 8.16
N VAL A 213 -6.92 8.36 8.40
CA VAL A 213 -5.97 8.25 9.51
C VAL A 213 -6.71 8.24 10.85
N GLU A 214 -7.65 9.14 11.07
CA GLU A 214 -8.42 9.22 12.31
C GLU A 214 -9.28 7.97 12.52
N ARG A 215 -10.04 7.56 11.49
CA ARG A 215 -10.97 6.42 11.59
C ARG A 215 -10.27 5.06 11.62
N SER A 216 -9.00 4.98 11.17
CA SER A 216 -8.20 3.75 11.32
C SER A 216 -7.63 3.56 12.73
N ARG A 217 -7.59 4.61 13.54
CA ARG A 217 -7.20 4.52 14.95
C ARG A 217 -8.37 3.95 15.74
N ILE A 218 -8.26 2.70 16.15
CA ILE A 218 -9.23 2.10 17.07
C ILE A 218 -8.82 2.56 18.46
N GLU A 219 -9.70 3.29 19.14
CA GLU A 219 -9.60 3.44 20.58
C GLU A 219 -9.86 2.06 21.19
N GLY A 220 -8.86 1.55 21.91
CA GLY A 220 -8.91 0.26 22.61
C GLY A 220 -9.81 0.31 23.85
#